data_8d5287fd231d25ba65ceeb5fa146583a
#
_entry.id   8d5287fd231d25ba65ceeb5fa146583a
#
_cell.length_a   1.000
_cell.length_b   1.000
_cell.length_c   1.000
_cell.angle_alpha   90.00
_cell.angle_beta   90.00
_cell.angle_gamma   90.00
#
_symmetry.space_group_name_H-M   'P 1'
#
loop_
_entity.id
_entity.type
_entity.pdbx_description
1 polymer ?
#
loop_
_entity_poly.entity_id
_entity_poly.type
_entity_poly.pdbx_seq_one_letter_code
_entity_poly.pdbx_strand_id
1 'polypeptide(L)'
;MSKQSKRAIKGQDASEGNSFLSATPITGSANANATSEATPSVSMTEALLKSISAAVAEEGKRILLSVNESFGKLEAKVDNMMKRIDDVAVTTAALATRQAEAETRISHLEDGIAPIKKHLDSLLIANKELRDKVIELECRLRRKNIRILNLKESTEGNDPTVFFEAFIPKLLQLPVTTIPIDRAHRGFGIPEDGRPRAVVLKLQRSRDVAMVRSAVKRQGNPQHEGRTLRLVPDTPPEVRAARRAFNTVCAELIKRDIRFRMAYPAILSFKANGGQKSFKDPNKAEAFLSSLT
;
A
#
# COMPACT_ATOMS: atom_id res chain seq x y z
N MET A 1 14.00 -7.35 -13.14
CA MET A 1 13.99 -8.76 -13.57
C MET A 1 12.67 -9.36 -13.10
N SER A 2 11.68 -9.41 -13.98
CA SER A 2 10.37 -9.99 -13.71
C SER A 2 10.07 -10.94 -14.88
N LYS A 3 9.89 -12.21 -14.56
CA LYS A 3 9.62 -13.29 -15.51
C LYS A 3 8.17 -13.16 -16.00
N GLN A 4 8.01 -12.90 -17.29
CA GLN A 4 6.74 -13.04 -17.99
C GLN A 4 6.46 -14.53 -18.21
N SER A 5 5.35 -15.01 -17.67
CA SER A 5 4.80 -16.33 -17.95
C SER A 5 3.89 -16.21 -19.18
N LYS A 6 4.35 -16.71 -20.31
CA LYS A 6 3.54 -16.92 -21.52
C LYS A 6 2.70 -18.19 -21.32
N ARG A 7 1.39 -18.05 -21.23
CA ARG A 7 0.43 -19.16 -21.41
C ARG A 7 0.05 -19.25 -22.88
N ALA A 8 0.47 -20.32 -23.51
CA ALA A 8 0.01 -20.75 -24.82
C ALA A 8 -1.38 -21.35 -24.71
N ILE A 9 -2.33 -20.83 -25.47
CA ILE A 9 -3.65 -21.41 -25.68
C ILE A 9 -3.50 -22.33 -26.88
N LYS A 10 -3.68 -23.65 -26.63
CA LYS A 10 -3.66 -24.72 -27.59
C LYS A 10 -5.07 -24.80 -28.24
N GLY A 11 -5.19 -24.45 -29.51
CA GLY A 11 -6.40 -24.66 -30.29
C GLY A 11 -6.58 -26.15 -30.55
N GLN A 12 -7.78 -26.66 -30.32
CA GLN A 12 -8.22 -27.95 -30.78
C GLN A 12 -9.13 -27.73 -31.99
N ASP A 13 -8.60 -28.10 -33.15
CA ASP A 13 -9.37 -28.36 -34.36
C ASP A 13 -10.20 -29.62 -34.14
N ALA A 14 -11.51 -29.50 -34.21
CA ALA A 14 -12.41 -30.63 -34.39
C ALA A 14 -13.05 -30.52 -35.77
N SER A 15 -12.48 -31.18 -36.74
CA SER A 15 -13.10 -31.47 -38.03
C SER A 15 -14.03 -32.66 -37.85
N GLU A 16 -15.33 -32.44 -37.83
CA GLU A 16 -16.30 -33.51 -38.00
C GLU A 16 -16.65 -33.64 -39.49
N GLY A 17 -16.28 -34.78 -40.03
CA GLY A 17 -16.52 -35.14 -41.40
C GLY A 17 -17.98 -35.45 -41.70
N ASN A 18 -18.46 -34.83 -42.73
CA ASN A 18 -19.78 -35.07 -43.29
C ASN A 18 -19.69 -36.36 -44.14
N SER A 19 -20.19 -37.50 -43.67
CA SER A 19 -20.26 -38.75 -44.40
C SER A 19 -21.53 -38.72 -45.27
N PHE A 20 -21.32 -38.58 -46.58
CA PHE A 20 -22.33 -38.83 -47.59
C PHE A 20 -22.66 -40.30 -47.60
N LEU A 21 -23.93 -40.66 -47.38
CA LEU A 21 -24.51 -41.96 -47.62
C LEU A 21 -24.67 -42.16 -49.14
N SER A 22 -23.82 -42.95 -49.76
CA SER A 22 -24.01 -43.42 -51.13
C SER A 22 -25.03 -44.53 -51.16
N ALA A 23 -26.09 -44.31 -51.90
CA ALA A 23 -27.08 -45.36 -52.23
C ALA A 23 -26.51 -46.33 -53.26
N THR A 24 -26.43 -47.58 -52.87
CA THR A 24 -26.15 -48.68 -53.80
C THR A 24 -27.42 -49.19 -54.51
N PRO A 25 -27.43 -49.45 -55.79
CA PRO A 25 -28.56 -50.03 -56.50
C PRO A 25 -28.62 -51.55 -56.24
N ILE A 26 -29.75 -52.03 -55.83
CA ILE A 26 -30.03 -53.47 -55.69
C ILE A 26 -30.55 -53.95 -57.06
N THR A 27 -29.74 -54.74 -57.71
CA THR A 27 -30.20 -55.57 -58.86
C THR A 27 -30.83 -56.82 -58.39
N GLY A 28 -32.12 -56.93 -58.56
CA GLY A 28 -32.90 -58.13 -58.23
C GLY A 28 -32.79 -59.13 -59.38
N SER A 29 -32.40 -60.35 -59.04
CA SER A 29 -32.50 -61.50 -59.94
C SER A 29 -33.87 -62.16 -59.77
N ALA A 30 -34.56 -62.34 -60.85
CA ALA A 30 -35.80 -63.05 -60.93
C ALA A 30 -35.60 -64.56 -60.70
N ASN A 31 -36.49 -65.12 -59.94
CA ASN A 31 -36.74 -66.58 -60.11
C ASN A 31 -38.24 -66.84 -60.03
N ALA A 32 -38.73 -67.39 -61.12
CA ALA A 32 -40.08 -67.79 -61.30
C ALA A 32 -40.35 -69.10 -60.56
N ASN A 33 -41.45 -69.19 -59.85
CA ASN A 33 -42.14 -70.47 -59.79
C ASN A 33 -43.69 -70.23 -59.66
N ALA A 34 -44.34 -70.82 -60.61
CA ALA A 34 -45.80 -70.75 -60.76
C ALA A 34 -46.48 -71.70 -59.76
N THR A 35 -47.55 -71.24 -59.11
CA THR A 35 -48.70 -72.08 -58.81
C THR A 35 -49.99 -71.27 -58.86
N SER A 36 -50.84 -71.84 -59.63
CA SER A 36 -52.22 -71.51 -59.91
C SER A 36 -53.06 -71.19 -58.67
N GLU A 37 -53.92 -70.16 -58.69
CA GLU A 37 -55.39 -70.20 -58.64
C GLU A 37 -55.98 -68.86 -58.14
N ALA A 38 -57.12 -68.59 -58.72
CA ALA A 38 -58.15 -67.59 -58.40
C ALA A 38 -57.87 -66.16 -58.91
N THR A 39 -58.32 -65.94 -60.11
CA THR A 39 -58.54 -64.60 -60.67
C THR A 39 -59.64 -63.84 -59.91
N PRO A 40 -59.28 -62.80 -59.13
CA PRO A 40 -60.30 -61.76 -58.81
C PRO A 40 -60.64 -61.05 -60.12
N SER A 41 -61.95 -60.80 -60.35
CA SER A 41 -62.44 -60.13 -61.54
C SER A 41 -61.65 -58.83 -61.75
N VAL A 42 -61.29 -58.56 -63.01
CA VAL A 42 -60.48 -57.35 -63.45
C VAL A 42 -61.07 -56.02 -62.90
N SER A 43 -62.33 -55.97 -62.62
CA SER A 43 -63.07 -54.88 -62.00
C SER A 43 -62.68 -54.61 -60.54
N MET A 44 -62.31 -55.66 -59.76
CA MET A 44 -61.96 -55.54 -58.31
C MET A 44 -60.50 -55.08 -58.13
N THR A 45 -59.61 -55.50 -59.02
CA THR A 45 -58.20 -55.04 -59.07
C THR A 45 -58.04 -53.59 -59.49
N GLU A 46 -58.88 -53.12 -60.48
CA GLU A 46 -58.95 -51.74 -60.89
C GLU A 46 -59.46 -50.80 -59.73
N ALA A 47 -60.51 -51.26 -59.04
CA ALA A 47 -61.02 -50.51 -57.87
C ALA A 47 -60.03 -50.38 -56.78
N LEU A 48 -59.27 -51.44 -56.49
CA LEU A 48 -58.19 -51.44 -55.48
C LEU A 48 -57.01 -50.54 -55.87
N LEU A 49 -56.59 -50.59 -57.14
CA LEU A 49 -55.55 -49.74 -57.66
C LEU A 49 -55.95 -48.26 -57.61
N LYS A 50 -57.20 -47.95 -57.88
CA LYS A 50 -57.74 -46.58 -57.83
C LYS A 50 -57.80 -46.08 -56.38
N SER A 51 -58.18 -46.94 -55.40
CA SER A 51 -58.19 -46.59 -53.97
C SER A 51 -56.81 -46.40 -53.45
N ILE A 52 -55.84 -47.23 -53.83
CA ILE A 52 -54.41 -47.09 -53.42
C ILE A 52 -53.83 -45.82 -54.03
N SER A 53 -54.08 -45.53 -55.31
CA SER A 53 -53.55 -44.31 -55.94
C SER A 53 -54.13 -43.05 -55.32
N ALA A 54 -55.43 -43.08 -54.93
CA ALA A 54 -56.07 -41.95 -54.23
C ALA A 54 -55.49 -41.77 -52.81
N ALA A 55 -55.23 -42.89 -52.06
CA ALA A 55 -54.62 -42.83 -50.74
C ALA A 55 -53.18 -42.30 -50.79
N VAL A 56 -52.40 -42.77 -51.80
CA VAL A 56 -51.01 -42.28 -52.00
C VAL A 56 -51.02 -40.80 -52.39
N ALA A 57 -51.96 -40.36 -53.24
CA ALA A 57 -52.07 -38.96 -53.61
C ALA A 57 -52.47 -38.05 -52.40
N GLU A 58 -53.35 -38.56 -51.51
CA GLU A 58 -53.79 -37.82 -50.33
C GLU A 58 -52.63 -37.76 -49.27
N GLU A 59 -51.91 -38.86 -49.08
CA GLU A 59 -50.74 -38.85 -48.19
C GLU A 59 -49.59 -38.01 -48.75
N GLY A 60 -49.42 -38.01 -50.07
CA GLY A 60 -48.45 -37.11 -50.74
C GLY A 60 -48.81 -35.62 -50.50
N LYS A 61 -50.11 -35.24 -50.56
CA LYS A 61 -50.54 -33.90 -50.20
C LYS A 61 -50.27 -33.53 -48.77
N ARG A 62 -50.53 -34.46 -47.81
CA ARG A 62 -50.23 -34.26 -46.37
C ARG A 62 -48.75 -34.03 -46.13
N ILE A 63 -47.89 -34.86 -46.76
CA ILE A 63 -46.43 -34.71 -46.65
C ILE A 63 -46.00 -33.37 -47.22
N LEU A 64 -46.48 -32.96 -48.37
CA LEU A 64 -46.16 -31.66 -48.97
C LEU A 64 -46.60 -30.48 -48.08
N LEU A 65 -47.77 -30.54 -47.46
CA LEU A 65 -48.26 -29.53 -46.53
C LEU A 65 -47.34 -29.47 -45.27
N SER A 66 -47.01 -30.60 -44.71
CA SER A 66 -46.13 -30.68 -43.52
C SER A 66 -44.70 -30.19 -43.84
N VAL A 67 -44.18 -30.51 -45.01
CA VAL A 67 -42.87 -30.03 -45.46
C VAL A 67 -42.91 -28.51 -45.69
N ASN A 68 -43.93 -27.97 -46.35
CA ASN A 68 -44.08 -26.51 -46.56
C ASN A 68 -44.21 -25.76 -45.22
N GLU A 69 -44.97 -26.32 -44.28
CA GLU A 69 -45.08 -25.72 -42.94
C GLU A 69 -43.73 -25.72 -42.19
N SER A 70 -42.99 -26.82 -42.34
CA SER A 70 -41.66 -26.93 -41.75
C SER A 70 -40.66 -25.97 -42.39
N PHE A 71 -40.71 -25.78 -43.74
CA PHE A 71 -39.92 -24.77 -44.43
C PHE A 71 -40.26 -23.35 -43.99
N GLY A 72 -41.56 -23.01 -43.89
CA GLY A 72 -41.96 -21.69 -43.39
C GLY A 72 -41.48 -21.41 -41.96
N LYS A 73 -41.52 -22.43 -41.06
CA LYS A 73 -40.98 -22.30 -39.72
C LYS A 73 -39.43 -22.16 -39.71
N LEU A 74 -38.74 -22.82 -40.62
CA LEU A 74 -37.30 -22.71 -40.75
C LEU A 74 -36.92 -21.33 -41.30
N GLU A 75 -37.62 -20.83 -42.33
CA GLU A 75 -37.40 -19.52 -42.90
C GLU A 75 -37.59 -18.39 -41.87
N ALA A 76 -38.68 -18.46 -41.07
CA ALA A 76 -38.89 -17.52 -39.98
C ALA A 76 -37.81 -17.58 -38.89
N LYS A 77 -37.23 -18.77 -38.60
CA LYS A 77 -36.10 -18.90 -37.67
C LYS A 77 -34.83 -18.30 -38.27
N VAL A 78 -34.57 -18.51 -39.53
CA VAL A 78 -33.39 -17.94 -40.22
C VAL A 78 -33.47 -16.42 -40.24
N ASP A 79 -34.62 -15.84 -40.57
CA ASP A 79 -34.83 -14.39 -40.53
C ASP A 79 -34.62 -13.79 -39.12
N ASN A 80 -35.12 -14.50 -38.11
CA ASN A 80 -34.92 -14.08 -36.73
C ASN A 80 -33.42 -14.15 -36.34
N MET A 81 -32.71 -15.21 -36.77
CA MET A 81 -31.30 -15.33 -36.55
C MET A 81 -30.49 -14.23 -37.25
N MET A 82 -30.84 -13.89 -38.51
CA MET A 82 -30.20 -12.80 -39.24
C MET A 82 -30.39 -11.46 -38.53
N LYS A 83 -31.58 -11.14 -38.05
CA LYS A 83 -31.84 -9.91 -37.27
C LYS A 83 -30.95 -9.89 -35.99
N ARG A 84 -30.86 -11.01 -35.27
CA ARG A 84 -30.02 -11.10 -34.08
C ARG A 84 -28.55 -10.94 -34.40
N ILE A 85 -28.08 -11.44 -35.53
CA ILE A 85 -26.70 -11.26 -35.98
C ILE A 85 -26.42 -9.78 -36.28
N ASP A 86 -27.35 -9.10 -36.96
CA ASP A 86 -27.22 -7.67 -37.23
C ASP A 86 -27.19 -6.84 -35.94
N ASP A 87 -28.07 -7.14 -34.98
CA ASP A 87 -28.08 -6.49 -33.66
C ASP A 87 -26.75 -6.71 -32.92
N VAL A 88 -26.21 -7.93 -32.94
CA VAL A 88 -24.92 -8.23 -32.37
C VAL A 88 -23.79 -7.50 -33.09
N ALA A 89 -23.82 -7.41 -34.41
CA ALA A 89 -22.83 -6.67 -35.17
C ALA A 89 -22.80 -5.19 -34.80
N VAL A 90 -23.99 -4.55 -34.70
CA VAL A 90 -24.13 -3.15 -34.28
C VAL A 90 -23.63 -2.94 -32.87
N THR A 91 -24.02 -3.81 -31.93
CA THR A 91 -23.58 -3.68 -30.54
C THR A 91 -22.05 -3.91 -30.37
N THR A 92 -21.50 -4.85 -31.15
CA THR A 92 -20.04 -5.12 -31.17
C THR A 92 -19.26 -3.92 -31.72
N ALA A 93 -19.75 -3.30 -32.78
CA ALA A 93 -19.14 -2.08 -33.33
C ALA A 93 -19.18 -0.92 -32.34
N ALA A 94 -20.30 -0.72 -31.64
CA ALA A 94 -20.44 0.30 -30.61
C ALA A 94 -19.50 0.04 -29.40
N LEU A 95 -19.34 -1.22 -28.99
CA LEU A 95 -18.38 -1.60 -27.94
C LEU A 95 -16.95 -1.36 -28.38
N ALA A 96 -16.58 -1.69 -29.62
CA ALA A 96 -15.23 -1.43 -30.14
C ALA A 96 -14.89 0.07 -30.12
N THR A 97 -15.84 0.92 -30.50
CA THR A 97 -15.66 2.38 -30.44
C THR A 97 -15.45 2.87 -28.99
N ARG A 98 -16.28 2.41 -28.05
CA ARG A 98 -16.16 2.78 -26.64
C ARG A 98 -14.86 2.26 -26.03
N GLN A 99 -14.39 1.09 -26.44
CA GLN A 99 -13.11 0.53 -26.00
C GLN A 99 -11.96 1.42 -26.50
N ALA A 100 -11.92 1.80 -27.75
CA ALA A 100 -10.90 2.69 -28.31
C ALA A 100 -10.87 4.06 -27.61
N GLU A 101 -12.03 4.62 -27.29
CA GLU A 101 -12.13 5.86 -26.51
C GLU A 101 -11.58 5.67 -25.08
N ALA A 102 -11.90 4.54 -24.44
CA ALA A 102 -11.39 4.22 -23.10
C ALA A 102 -9.87 4.04 -23.10
N GLU A 103 -9.31 3.33 -24.07
CA GLU A 103 -7.87 3.15 -24.24
C GLU A 103 -7.14 4.49 -24.44
N THR A 104 -7.71 5.37 -25.27
CA THR A 104 -7.17 6.73 -25.44
C THR A 104 -7.17 7.52 -24.14
N ARG A 105 -8.27 7.47 -23.39
CA ARG A 105 -8.34 8.14 -22.07
C ARG A 105 -7.37 7.56 -21.06
N ILE A 106 -7.19 6.23 -21.04
CA ILE A 106 -6.22 5.56 -20.17
C ILE A 106 -4.81 6.02 -20.52
N SER A 107 -4.44 6.03 -21.80
CA SER A 107 -3.13 6.52 -22.25
C SER A 107 -2.85 7.95 -21.80
N HIS A 108 -3.81 8.86 -21.96
CA HIS A 108 -3.68 10.24 -21.47
C HIS A 108 -3.52 10.34 -19.96
N LEU A 109 -4.22 9.48 -19.20
CA LEU A 109 -4.08 9.44 -17.74
C LEU A 109 -2.69 8.90 -17.33
N GLU A 110 -2.21 7.86 -17.98
CA GLU A 110 -0.88 7.28 -17.74
C GLU A 110 0.22 8.30 -18.02
N ASP A 111 0.14 9.02 -19.13
CA ASP A 111 1.06 10.09 -19.48
C ASP A 111 1.05 11.25 -18.45
N GLY A 112 -0.13 11.53 -17.87
CA GLY A 112 -0.28 12.52 -16.81
C GLY A 112 0.27 12.08 -15.44
N ILE A 113 0.25 10.77 -15.13
CA ILE A 113 0.70 10.24 -13.83
C ILE A 113 2.22 10.34 -13.66
N ALA A 114 2.99 10.11 -14.71
CA ALA A 114 4.46 10.12 -14.64
C ALA A 114 5.03 11.46 -14.16
N PRO A 115 4.63 12.63 -14.71
CA PRO A 115 5.08 13.93 -14.22
C PRO A 115 4.59 14.26 -12.82
N ILE A 116 3.36 13.85 -12.45
CA ILE A 116 2.81 14.03 -11.09
C ILE A 116 3.65 13.27 -10.07
N LYS A 117 3.99 12.02 -10.36
CA LYS A 117 4.85 11.20 -9.49
C LYS A 117 6.22 11.85 -9.30
N LYS A 118 6.84 12.32 -10.38
CA LYS A 118 8.13 13.03 -10.32
C LYS A 118 8.04 14.31 -9.48
N HIS A 119 6.94 15.06 -9.63
CA HIS A 119 6.71 16.27 -8.84
C HIS A 119 6.49 15.93 -7.36
N LEU A 120 5.74 14.88 -7.05
CA LEU A 120 5.55 14.39 -5.69
C LEU A 120 6.88 14.01 -5.02
N ASP A 121 7.73 13.28 -5.73
CA ASP A 121 9.05 12.89 -5.21
C ASP A 121 9.91 14.13 -4.92
N SER A 122 9.91 15.13 -5.81
CA SER A 122 10.63 16.39 -5.58
C SER A 122 10.10 17.16 -4.37
N LEU A 123 8.77 17.21 -4.19
CA LEU A 123 8.13 17.85 -3.02
C LEU A 123 8.45 17.12 -1.72
N LEU A 124 8.52 15.79 -1.72
CA LEU A 124 8.91 15.00 -0.55
C LEU A 124 10.36 15.29 -0.13
N ILE A 125 11.26 15.39 -1.08
CA ILE A 125 12.66 15.75 -0.83
C ILE A 125 12.74 17.16 -0.24
N ALA A 126 12.13 18.16 -0.90
CA ALA A 126 12.12 19.54 -0.43
C ALA A 126 11.48 19.69 0.96
N ASN A 127 10.40 18.99 1.23
CA ASN A 127 9.74 18.99 2.54
C ASN A 127 10.66 18.43 3.63
N LYS A 128 11.38 17.34 3.32
CA LYS A 128 12.36 16.76 4.25
C LYS A 128 13.49 17.77 4.54
N GLU A 129 14.05 18.38 3.52
CA GLU A 129 15.10 19.40 3.69
C GLU A 129 14.64 20.61 4.52
N LEU A 130 13.41 21.08 4.26
CA LEU A 130 12.82 22.16 5.04
C LEU A 130 12.63 21.77 6.51
N ARG A 131 12.13 20.56 6.80
CA ARG A 131 12.00 20.04 8.16
C ARG A 131 13.34 19.95 8.88
N ASP A 132 14.35 19.41 8.21
CA ASP A 132 15.70 19.30 8.76
C ASP A 132 16.28 20.69 9.08
N LYS A 133 16.06 21.67 8.21
CA LYS A 133 16.47 23.05 8.40
C LYS A 133 15.73 23.75 9.55
N VAL A 134 14.43 23.51 9.69
CA VAL A 134 13.63 24.00 10.83
C VAL A 134 14.16 23.45 12.14
N ILE A 135 14.40 22.13 12.22
CA ILE A 135 14.97 21.49 13.41
C ILE A 135 16.35 22.06 13.74
N GLU A 136 17.19 22.30 12.73
CA GLU A 136 18.50 22.91 12.93
C GLU A 136 18.37 24.33 13.50
N LEU A 137 17.51 25.17 12.92
CA LEU A 137 17.27 26.51 13.40
C LEU A 137 16.72 26.55 14.82
N GLU A 138 15.76 25.66 15.15
CA GLU A 138 15.28 25.50 16.53
C GLU A 138 16.41 25.13 17.49
N CYS A 139 17.25 24.18 17.10
CA CYS A 139 18.39 23.82 17.93
C CYS A 139 19.38 24.97 18.17
N ARG A 140 19.60 25.80 17.13
CA ARG A 140 20.43 27.01 17.29
C ARG A 140 19.79 28.02 18.24
N LEU A 141 18.50 28.26 18.11
CA LEU A 141 17.74 29.15 19.02
C LEU A 141 17.76 28.67 20.46
N ARG A 142 17.63 27.33 20.66
CA ARG A 142 17.60 26.70 21.99
C ARG A 142 18.99 26.38 22.55
N ARG A 143 20.08 26.70 21.85
CA ARG A 143 21.45 26.39 22.28
C ARG A 143 21.80 26.95 23.65
N LYS A 144 21.25 28.11 24.00
CA LYS A 144 21.44 28.78 25.29
C LYS A 144 20.40 28.38 26.35
N ASN A 145 19.48 27.47 26.00
CA ASN A 145 18.44 27.05 26.95
C ASN A 145 18.87 25.81 27.72
N ILE A 146 18.51 25.81 29.00
CA ILE A 146 18.62 24.67 29.92
C ILE A 146 17.23 24.37 30.47
N ARG A 147 16.88 23.11 30.57
CA ARG A 147 15.66 22.66 31.25
C ARG A 147 16.00 22.06 32.60
N ILE A 148 15.28 22.50 33.63
CA ILE A 148 15.32 21.89 34.95
C ILE A 148 14.07 21.05 35.10
N LEU A 149 14.24 19.79 35.40
CA LEU A 149 13.18 18.82 35.63
C LEU A 149 13.11 18.48 37.12
N ASN A 150 11.91 18.19 37.60
CA ASN A 150 11.62 17.76 38.96
C ASN A 150 11.78 18.85 40.06
N LEU A 151 11.81 20.13 39.66
CA LEU A 151 11.76 21.23 40.62
C LEU A 151 10.31 21.45 41.06
N LYS A 152 10.05 21.49 42.39
CA LYS A 152 8.72 21.71 42.94
C LYS A 152 8.07 22.96 42.32
N GLU A 153 6.75 22.92 42.12
CA GLU A 153 6.00 24.07 41.60
C GLU A 153 6.11 25.26 42.57
N SER A 154 6.14 26.45 42.00
CA SER A 154 6.16 27.73 42.73
C SER A 154 7.45 27.98 43.56
N THR A 155 8.49 27.19 43.44
CA THR A 155 9.78 27.40 44.13
C THR A 155 10.45 28.72 43.72
N GLU A 156 10.24 29.15 42.47
CA GLU A 156 10.85 30.33 41.85
C GLU A 156 10.19 31.65 42.29
N GLY A 157 9.05 31.60 42.94
CA GLY A 157 8.30 32.81 43.39
C GLY A 157 7.79 33.69 42.25
N ASN A 158 7.71 35.00 42.49
CA ASN A 158 7.13 35.95 41.54
C ASN A 158 8.08 36.36 40.40
N ASP A 159 9.40 36.35 40.65
CA ASP A 159 10.41 36.63 39.62
C ASP A 159 11.32 35.43 39.41
N PRO A 160 10.96 34.54 38.48
CA PRO A 160 11.77 33.37 38.18
C PRO A 160 13.18 33.71 37.67
N THR A 161 13.35 34.84 36.96
CA THR A 161 14.63 35.23 36.38
C THR A 161 15.64 35.52 37.45
N VAL A 162 15.31 36.44 38.34
CA VAL A 162 16.18 36.82 39.48
C VAL A 162 16.44 35.63 40.41
N PHE A 163 15.42 34.82 40.66
CA PHE A 163 15.57 33.61 41.48
C PHE A 163 16.65 32.67 40.89
N PHE A 164 16.53 32.33 39.61
CA PHE A 164 17.44 31.34 38.99
C PHE A 164 18.85 31.91 38.78
N GLU A 165 19.05 33.18 38.63
CA GLU A 165 20.36 33.83 38.53
C GLU A 165 21.26 33.48 39.73
N ALA A 166 20.71 33.49 40.95
CA ALA A 166 21.42 33.14 42.18
C ALA A 166 21.32 31.61 42.51
N PHE A 167 20.18 31.00 42.19
CA PHE A 167 19.88 29.61 42.50
C PHE A 167 20.83 28.62 41.80
N ILE A 168 21.08 28.80 40.48
CA ILE A 168 21.92 27.88 39.69
C ILE A 168 23.36 27.83 40.20
N PRO A 169 24.05 28.96 40.39
CA PRO A 169 25.39 28.94 40.96
C PRO A 169 25.50 28.21 42.33
N LYS A 170 24.52 28.51 43.19
CA LYS A 170 24.44 27.91 44.51
C LYS A 170 24.17 26.39 44.43
N LEU A 171 23.21 25.99 43.62
CA LEU A 171 22.84 24.59 43.46
C LEU A 171 24.01 23.73 42.92
N LEU A 172 24.79 24.27 41.98
CA LEU A 172 25.89 23.57 41.32
C LEU A 172 27.28 23.94 41.91
N GLN A 173 27.32 24.66 43.02
CA GLN A 173 28.57 25.10 43.68
C GLN A 173 29.56 25.69 42.68
N LEU A 174 29.08 26.63 41.87
CA LEU A 174 29.90 27.27 40.83
C LEU A 174 30.77 28.38 41.45
N PRO A 175 31.92 28.71 40.82
CA PRO A 175 32.82 29.76 41.32
C PRO A 175 32.33 31.18 41.04
N VAL A 176 31.05 31.34 40.77
CA VAL A 176 30.36 32.62 40.49
C VAL A 176 29.13 32.72 41.36
N THR A 177 28.77 33.94 41.78
CA THR A 177 27.61 34.20 42.64
C THR A 177 26.29 34.31 41.85
N THR A 178 26.37 34.78 40.62
CA THR A 178 25.21 34.93 39.73
C THR A 178 25.52 34.56 38.30
N ILE A 179 24.53 34.07 37.59
CA ILE A 179 24.60 33.76 36.14
C ILE A 179 23.48 34.58 35.47
N PRO A 180 23.81 35.50 34.53
CA PRO A 180 22.80 36.28 33.85
C PRO A 180 21.84 35.43 33.02
N ILE A 181 20.54 35.55 33.29
CA ILE A 181 19.46 34.84 32.62
C ILE A 181 18.63 35.85 31.81
N ASP A 182 18.37 35.50 30.55
CA ASP A 182 17.54 36.29 29.63
C ASP A 182 16.06 36.04 29.89
N ARG A 183 15.67 34.81 30.19
CA ARG A 183 14.30 34.40 30.46
C ARG A 183 14.26 33.13 31.28
N ALA A 184 13.34 33.09 32.24
CA ALA A 184 12.98 31.89 33.00
C ALA A 184 11.46 31.71 32.99
N HIS A 185 10.98 30.52 32.68
CA HIS A 185 9.54 30.22 32.75
C HIS A 185 9.32 28.71 32.87
N ARG A 186 8.16 28.32 33.38
CA ARG A 186 7.70 26.93 33.36
C ARG A 186 7.09 26.55 32.04
N GLY A 187 7.23 25.30 31.67
CA GLY A 187 6.55 24.74 30.49
C GLY A 187 5.04 24.87 30.60
N PHE A 188 4.39 24.90 29.44
CA PHE A 188 2.93 24.92 29.37
C PHE A 188 2.33 23.57 29.78
N GLY A 189 1.06 23.59 30.19
CA GLY A 189 0.29 22.41 30.57
C GLY A 189 0.04 22.30 32.08
N ILE A 190 -0.74 21.29 32.43
CA ILE A 190 -1.02 20.92 33.83
C ILE A 190 0.05 19.93 34.28
N PRO A 191 0.49 19.93 35.53
CA PRO A 191 1.39 18.91 36.05
C PRO A 191 0.76 17.52 35.88
N GLU A 192 1.41 16.62 35.15
CA GLU A 192 0.93 15.25 34.93
C GLU A 192 1.54 14.33 36.01
N ASP A 193 0.74 13.42 36.57
CA ASP A 193 1.17 12.34 37.48
C ASP A 193 2.01 12.84 38.70
N GLY A 194 1.66 13.99 39.23
CA GLY A 194 2.42 14.57 40.36
C GLY A 194 3.85 15.01 40.03
N ARG A 195 4.21 15.03 38.74
CA ARG A 195 5.51 15.53 38.25
C ARG A 195 5.42 17.04 37.99
N PRO A 196 6.30 17.84 38.61
CA PRO A 196 6.31 19.28 38.36
C PRO A 196 6.64 19.59 36.88
N ARG A 197 6.08 20.67 36.36
CA ARG A 197 6.41 21.16 35.03
C ARG A 197 7.89 21.53 34.94
N ALA A 198 8.50 21.26 33.81
CA ALA A 198 9.89 21.64 33.57
C ALA A 198 10.06 23.17 33.55
N VAL A 199 11.08 23.68 34.18
CA VAL A 199 11.50 25.07 34.03
C VAL A 199 12.45 25.19 32.83
N VAL A 200 12.24 26.18 31.99
CA VAL A 200 13.11 26.51 30.87
C VAL A 200 13.81 27.83 31.16
N LEU A 201 15.15 27.77 31.18
CA LEU A 201 16.02 28.92 31.40
C LEU A 201 16.77 29.24 30.11
N LYS A 202 16.79 30.50 29.71
CA LYS A 202 17.61 30.99 28.59
C LYS A 202 18.74 31.85 29.18
N LEU A 203 19.96 31.34 29.09
CA LEU A 203 21.15 32.03 29.57
C LEU A 203 21.64 33.04 28.55
N GLN A 204 22.18 34.18 29.01
CA GLN A 204 22.68 35.22 28.12
C GLN A 204 23.94 34.82 27.35
N ARG A 205 24.85 34.07 28.03
CA ARG A 205 26.17 33.77 27.49
C ARG A 205 26.35 32.28 27.26
N SER A 206 26.90 31.88 26.13
CA SER A 206 27.16 30.47 25.78
C SER A 206 28.20 29.82 26.73
N ARG A 207 29.15 30.61 27.27
CA ARG A 207 30.13 30.13 28.26
C ARG A 207 29.45 29.65 29.54
N ASP A 208 28.39 30.34 29.98
CA ASP A 208 27.68 30.00 31.20
C ASP A 208 26.93 28.67 31.03
N VAL A 209 26.35 28.44 29.83
CA VAL A 209 25.78 27.13 29.48
C VAL A 209 26.82 26.01 29.58
N ALA A 210 28.02 26.25 29.03
CA ALA A 210 29.12 25.29 29.08
C ALA A 210 29.57 25.00 30.52
N MET A 211 29.65 26.04 31.36
CA MET A 211 29.99 25.95 32.78
C MET A 211 28.96 25.11 33.54
N VAL A 212 27.67 25.43 33.39
CA VAL A 212 26.57 24.64 34.02
C VAL A 212 26.60 23.19 33.56
N ARG A 213 26.71 22.92 32.28
CA ARG A 213 26.77 21.56 31.74
C ARG A 213 28.01 20.76 32.26
N SER A 214 29.15 21.40 32.37
CA SER A 214 30.35 20.79 32.89
C SER A 214 30.22 20.49 34.39
N ALA A 215 29.61 21.36 35.16
CA ALA A 215 29.33 21.13 36.59
C ALA A 215 28.39 19.94 36.80
N VAL A 216 27.25 19.90 36.05
CA VAL A 216 26.32 18.76 36.09
C VAL A 216 27.01 17.44 35.71
N LYS A 217 27.92 17.47 34.71
CA LYS A 217 28.65 16.28 34.30
C LYS A 217 29.63 15.77 35.41
N ARG A 218 30.22 16.68 36.18
CA ARG A 218 31.16 16.33 37.26
C ARG A 218 30.43 15.84 38.50
N GLN A 219 29.37 16.57 38.92
CA GLN A 219 28.70 16.36 40.21
C GLN A 219 27.52 15.41 40.12
N GLY A 220 27.06 15.10 38.91
CA GLY A 220 25.81 14.38 38.68
C GLY A 220 24.56 15.28 38.82
N ASN A 221 23.43 14.66 39.07
CA ASN A 221 22.17 15.36 39.29
C ASN A 221 22.12 15.96 40.72
N PRO A 222 22.02 17.30 40.89
CA PRO A 222 22.00 17.91 42.20
C PRO A 222 20.67 17.63 42.92
N GLN A 223 20.71 17.70 44.24
CA GLN A 223 19.54 17.56 45.09
C GLN A 223 19.08 18.93 45.63
N HIS A 224 17.79 19.12 45.71
CA HIS A 224 17.17 20.27 46.33
C HIS A 224 15.84 19.87 47.01
N GLU A 225 15.67 20.23 48.28
CA GLU A 225 14.52 19.86 49.12
C GLU A 225 14.15 18.36 49.01
N GLY A 226 15.12 17.47 49.11
CA GLY A 226 14.91 16.02 49.04
C GLY A 226 14.58 15.49 47.65
N ARG A 227 14.59 16.32 46.62
CA ARG A 227 14.32 15.92 45.22
C ARG A 227 15.58 16.01 44.39
N THR A 228 15.81 14.97 43.58
CA THR A 228 16.89 14.98 42.59
C THR A 228 16.48 15.77 41.36
N LEU A 229 17.14 16.89 41.13
CA LEU A 229 16.90 17.73 39.96
C LEU A 229 17.71 17.23 38.76
N ARG A 230 17.14 17.36 37.57
CA ARG A 230 17.85 17.04 36.33
C ARG A 230 17.95 18.28 35.44
N LEU A 231 19.19 18.73 35.22
CA LEU A 231 19.47 19.83 34.31
C LEU A 231 19.89 19.25 32.95
N VAL A 232 19.10 19.49 31.93
CA VAL A 232 19.31 18.96 30.60
C VAL A 232 19.25 20.08 29.54
N PRO A 233 19.93 19.94 28.40
CA PRO A 233 19.76 20.87 27.30
C PRO A 233 18.32 20.91 26.83
N ASP A 234 17.81 22.10 26.48
CA ASP A 234 16.52 22.23 25.81
C ASP A 234 16.69 21.90 24.31
N THR A 235 16.19 20.74 23.92
CA THR A 235 16.24 20.28 22.53
C THR A 235 14.82 20.19 21.95
N PRO A 236 14.65 20.34 20.62
CA PRO A 236 13.36 20.15 19.96
C PRO A 236 12.72 18.81 20.27
N PRO A 237 11.38 18.69 20.21
CA PRO A 237 10.66 17.45 20.49
C PRO A 237 11.12 16.29 19.60
N GLU A 238 11.35 16.56 18.32
CA GLU A 238 11.79 15.59 17.31
C GLU A 238 13.16 15.00 17.67
N VAL A 239 14.08 15.87 18.05
CA VAL A 239 15.43 15.45 18.49
C VAL A 239 15.36 14.65 19.79
N ARG A 240 14.47 15.02 20.72
CA ARG A 240 14.25 14.24 21.95
C ARG A 240 13.65 12.87 21.64
N ALA A 241 12.66 12.78 20.74
CA ALA A 241 12.08 11.53 20.30
C ALA A 241 13.13 10.63 19.63
N ALA A 242 13.91 11.19 18.70
CA ALA A 242 14.98 10.47 18.03
C ALA A 242 16.04 9.94 19.01
N ARG A 243 16.39 10.72 20.05
CA ARG A 243 17.33 10.27 21.11
C ARG A 243 16.73 9.21 22.02
N ARG A 244 15.44 9.29 22.35
CA ARG A 244 14.75 8.26 23.14
C ARG A 244 14.75 6.90 22.45
N ALA A 245 14.68 6.87 21.13
CA ALA A 245 14.74 5.63 20.36
C ALA A 245 16.04 4.84 20.56
N PHE A 246 17.11 5.50 21.04
CA PHE A 246 18.36 4.83 21.41
C PHE A 246 18.44 4.37 22.89
N ASN A 247 17.38 4.55 23.67
CA ASN A 247 17.45 4.25 25.12
C ASN A 247 17.77 2.78 25.42
N THR A 248 17.23 1.83 24.66
CA THR A 248 17.52 0.39 24.78
C THR A 248 19.00 0.12 24.54
N VAL A 249 19.51 0.66 23.45
CA VAL A 249 20.92 0.54 23.05
C VAL A 249 21.83 1.19 24.09
N CYS A 250 21.50 2.37 24.59
CA CYS A 250 22.25 3.06 25.63
C CYS A 250 22.27 2.28 26.95
N ALA A 251 21.13 1.68 27.33
CA ALA A 251 21.05 0.83 28.52
C ALA A 251 21.95 -0.40 28.40
N GLU A 252 22.00 -1.02 27.24
CA GLU A 252 22.86 -2.17 26.98
C GLU A 252 24.34 -1.79 26.97
N LEU A 253 24.71 -0.63 26.41
CA LEU A 253 26.08 -0.10 26.47
C LEU A 253 26.53 0.18 27.91
N ILE A 254 25.62 0.70 28.76
CA ILE A 254 25.89 0.92 30.18
C ILE A 254 26.14 -0.41 30.89
N LYS A 255 25.34 -1.45 30.66
CA LYS A 255 25.52 -2.78 31.24
C LYS A 255 26.88 -3.40 30.87
N ARG A 256 27.37 -3.13 29.65
CA ARG A 256 28.67 -3.61 29.16
C ARG A 256 29.86 -2.69 29.52
N ASP A 257 29.62 -1.63 30.31
CA ASP A 257 30.60 -0.57 30.64
C ASP A 257 31.25 0.09 29.42
N ILE A 258 30.55 0.16 28.32
CA ILE A 258 31.01 0.80 27.08
C ILE A 258 30.68 2.29 27.12
N ARG A 259 31.69 3.15 27.08
CA ARG A 259 31.48 4.60 27.01
C ARG A 259 30.97 5.01 25.67
N PHE A 260 29.87 5.80 25.65
CA PHE A 260 29.25 6.30 24.46
C PHE A 260 29.00 7.81 24.50
N ARG A 261 28.78 8.39 23.34
CA ARG A 261 28.43 9.81 23.18
C ARG A 261 27.22 9.91 22.27
N MET A 262 26.22 10.69 22.67
CA MET A 262 25.10 11.10 21.84
C MET A 262 25.41 12.46 21.21
N ALA A 263 25.78 12.46 19.93
CA ALA A 263 26.02 13.69 19.17
C ALA A 263 24.72 14.24 18.57
N TYR A 264 24.80 15.47 18.08
CA TYR A 264 23.67 16.14 17.41
C TYR A 264 23.45 15.60 16.00
N PRO A 265 22.19 15.46 15.55
CA PRO A 265 20.95 15.61 16.32
C PRO A 265 20.65 14.42 17.23
N ALA A 266 20.84 13.19 16.78
CA ALA A 266 20.68 11.93 17.49
C ALA A 266 21.61 10.88 16.87
N ILE A 267 22.92 11.07 17.04
CA ILE A 267 23.94 10.16 16.52
C ILE A 267 24.63 9.52 17.73
N LEU A 268 24.40 8.22 17.89
CA LEU A 268 25.08 7.44 18.93
C LEU A 268 26.46 7.03 18.44
N SER A 269 27.49 7.33 19.22
CA SER A 269 28.87 6.96 18.89
C SER A 269 29.52 6.28 20.10
N PHE A 270 30.16 5.14 19.88
CA PHE A 270 30.91 4.39 20.88
C PHE A 270 32.11 3.65 20.27
N LYS A 271 33.03 3.20 21.09
CA LYS A 271 34.18 2.40 20.64
C LYS A 271 33.84 0.92 20.73
N ALA A 272 34.07 0.19 19.66
CA ALA A 272 33.93 -1.26 19.61
C ALA A 272 34.89 -1.84 18.56
N ASN A 273 35.43 -3.04 18.80
CA ASN A 273 36.35 -3.72 17.88
C ASN A 273 37.56 -2.84 17.46
N GLY A 274 38.13 -2.10 18.40
CA GLY A 274 39.30 -1.23 18.16
C GLY A 274 39.01 0.07 17.39
N GLY A 275 37.74 0.32 16.98
CA GLY A 275 37.36 1.51 16.21
C GLY A 275 36.16 2.26 16.79
N GLN A 276 36.03 3.54 16.39
CA GLN A 276 34.84 4.33 16.71
C GLN A 276 33.74 4.04 15.71
N LYS A 277 32.59 3.62 16.21
CA LYS A 277 31.37 3.41 15.42
C LYS A 277 30.34 4.50 15.71
N SER A 278 29.58 4.91 14.69
CA SER A 278 28.56 5.94 14.80
C SER A 278 27.28 5.51 14.08
N PHE A 279 26.14 5.62 14.76
CA PHE A 279 24.85 5.15 14.28
C PHE A 279 23.83 6.29 14.32
N LYS A 280 23.11 6.47 13.20
CA LYS A 280 21.95 7.37 13.10
C LYS A 280 20.62 6.65 13.28
N ASP A 281 20.64 5.31 13.18
CA ASP A 281 19.48 4.43 13.25
C ASP A 281 19.62 3.52 14.46
N PRO A 282 18.66 3.53 15.41
CA PRO A 282 18.68 2.68 16.60
C PRO A 282 18.74 1.19 16.25
N ASN A 283 17.98 0.73 15.25
CA ASN A 283 17.91 -0.67 14.86
C ASN A 283 19.26 -1.19 14.36
N LYS A 284 19.99 -0.35 13.60
CA LYS A 284 21.35 -0.69 13.15
C LYS A 284 22.34 -0.73 14.29
N ALA A 285 22.19 0.12 15.30
CA ALA A 285 23.03 0.12 16.49
C ALA A 285 22.76 -1.13 17.35
N GLU A 286 21.50 -1.54 17.48
CA GLU A 286 21.09 -2.74 18.21
C GLU A 286 21.60 -4.02 17.53
N ALA A 287 21.40 -4.13 16.22
CA ALA A 287 21.91 -5.26 15.42
C ALA A 287 23.45 -5.37 15.54
N PHE A 288 24.15 -4.23 15.50
CA PHE A 288 25.61 -4.23 15.68
C PHE A 288 26.02 -4.68 17.10
N LEU A 289 25.32 -4.23 18.14
CA LEU A 289 25.61 -4.68 19.52
C LEU A 289 25.33 -6.18 19.72
N SER A 290 24.29 -6.71 19.06
CA SER A 290 24.00 -8.15 19.07
C SER A 290 25.08 -8.97 18.37
N SER A 291 25.77 -8.40 17.36
CA SER A 291 26.88 -9.05 16.65
C SER A 291 28.22 -9.00 17.42
N LEU A 292 28.28 -8.24 18.52
CA LEU A 292 29.47 -8.15 19.38
C LEU A 292 29.44 -9.16 20.54
N THR A 293 28.40 -9.99 20.63
CA THR A 293 28.29 -11.08 21.60
C THR A 293 28.92 -12.31 21.05
#